data_a0d14273f3b8b071058c18955c0b9795
#
_entry.id   a0d14273f3b8b071058c18955c0b9795
#
_cell.length_a   1.000
_cell.length_b   1.000
_cell.length_c   1.000
_cell.angle_alpha   90.00
_cell.angle_beta   90.00
_cell.angle_gamma   90.00
#
_symmetry.space_group_name_H-M   'P 1'
#
loop_
_entity.id
_entity.type
_entity.pdbx_description
1 polymer ?
#
loop_
_entity_poly.entity_id
_entity_poly.type
_entity_poly.pdbx_seq_one_letter_code
_entity_poly.pdbx_strand_id
1 'polypeptide(L)'
;VKNLISCQQLHDQLNNPALVIFDAGMLRPGVLGTYSPQAMLPNAKRFDIKNELADRSNPLPSTVCSEQQFTHVMQNAGVNNDSFIVVYEDGGLFSAARAWWMFKAMGHHNVKVLSGGLKKWLESGYATQQGYSKSLGKGDFTASYNSEYFINSQQVVDAIDEPSTVLLDARAYKRFTGEESEPRKGMRSGHIPNSRPLPFMDLLNKGEAKPLAEIKAIFNDVIGDVQQLQFSCGSGITACVLALFATECGYSNLSVYDGSWSEWGASDSLPIATGEKQMCCGFRACSR
;
A
#
# COMPACT_ATOMS: atom_id res chain seq x y z
N VAL A 1 -14.48 -2.95 10.24
CA VAL A 1 -13.42 -2.65 9.28
C VAL A 1 -13.96 -2.97 7.90
N LYS A 2 -14.06 -1.96 7.02
CA LYS A 2 -14.82 -2.07 5.76
C LYS A 2 -14.01 -2.75 4.64
N ASN A 3 -12.72 -2.47 4.58
CA ASN A 3 -11.83 -2.93 3.51
C ASN A 3 -10.95 -4.13 3.92
N LEU A 4 -11.08 -4.63 5.14
CA LEU A 4 -10.45 -5.88 5.57
C LEU A 4 -11.49 -7.00 5.64
N ILE A 5 -11.03 -8.24 5.44
CA ILE A 5 -11.83 -9.46 5.61
C ILE A 5 -11.06 -10.43 6.50
N SER A 6 -11.73 -11.09 7.45
CA SER A 6 -11.10 -12.11 8.28
C SER A 6 -10.96 -13.44 7.52
N CYS A 7 -10.09 -14.33 8.02
CA CYS A 7 -9.94 -15.68 7.45
C CYS A 7 -11.27 -16.46 7.49
N GLN A 8 -12.03 -16.37 8.58
CA GLN A 8 -13.34 -17.00 8.68
C GLN A 8 -14.33 -16.47 7.63
N GLN A 9 -14.43 -15.13 7.52
CA GLN A 9 -15.32 -14.52 6.53
C GLN A 9 -14.95 -14.90 5.10
N LEU A 10 -13.65 -14.96 4.77
CA LEU A 10 -13.20 -15.40 3.44
C LEU A 10 -13.48 -16.89 3.22
N HIS A 11 -13.23 -17.73 4.24
CA HIS A 11 -13.51 -19.16 4.16
C HIS A 11 -14.99 -19.42 3.83
N ASP A 12 -15.90 -18.68 4.46
CA ASP A 12 -17.35 -18.80 4.22
C ASP A 12 -17.75 -18.35 2.79
N GLN A 13 -16.89 -17.59 2.12
CA GLN A 13 -17.09 -17.09 0.74
C GLN A 13 -16.42 -17.96 -0.34
N LEU A 14 -15.69 -19.03 0.01
CA LEU A 14 -14.94 -19.83 -1.00
C LEU A 14 -15.79 -20.40 -2.13
N ASN A 15 -17.07 -20.62 -1.90
CA ASN A 15 -18.03 -21.10 -2.91
C ASN A 15 -18.78 -19.98 -3.65
N ASN A 16 -18.46 -18.71 -3.36
CA ASN A 16 -19.04 -17.58 -4.07
C ASN A 16 -18.46 -17.50 -5.49
N PRO A 17 -19.27 -17.63 -6.55
CA PRO A 17 -18.79 -17.65 -7.94
C PRO A 17 -18.18 -16.31 -8.38
N ALA A 18 -18.51 -15.21 -7.71
CA ALA A 18 -17.94 -13.90 -7.99
C ALA A 18 -16.58 -13.66 -7.29
N LEU A 19 -16.17 -14.58 -6.38
CA LEU A 19 -14.93 -14.40 -5.62
C LEU A 19 -13.69 -14.67 -6.50
N VAL A 20 -12.78 -13.73 -6.50
CA VAL A 20 -11.43 -13.90 -7.06
C VAL A 20 -10.40 -13.55 -5.99
N ILE A 21 -9.51 -14.50 -5.70
CA ILE A 21 -8.48 -14.36 -4.68
C ILE A 21 -7.13 -14.13 -5.35
N PHE A 22 -6.40 -13.09 -4.93
CA PHE A 22 -5.07 -12.77 -5.44
C PHE A 22 -4.01 -12.79 -4.35
N ASP A 23 -2.92 -13.51 -4.62
CA ASP A 23 -1.68 -13.38 -3.88
C ASP A 23 -0.86 -12.22 -4.47
N ALA A 24 -0.76 -11.15 -3.70
CA ALA A 24 0.00 -9.95 -4.03
C ALA A 24 1.36 -9.91 -3.30
N GLY A 25 1.80 -11.00 -2.68
CA GLY A 25 3.05 -11.09 -1.95
C GLY A 25 4.26 -10.74 -2.81
N MET A 26 5.28 -10.17 -2.20
CA MET A 26 6.54 -9.83 -2.87
C MET A 26 7.71 -9.87 -1.89
N LEU A 27 8.93 -10.00 -2.44
CA LEU A 27 10.13 -9.91 -1.62
C LEU A 27 10.31 -8.51 -1.04
N ARG A 28 10.79 -8.45 0.19
CA ARG A 28 11.15 -7.18 0.85
C ARG A 28 12.34 -6.53 0.13
N PRO A 29 12.48 -5.20 0.16
CA PRO A 29 13.65 -4.52 -0.39
C PRO A 29 14.95 -5.08 0.18
N GLY A 30 15.95 -5.32 -0.68
CA GLY A 30 17.22 -5.91 -0.30
C GLY A 30 17.26 -7.44 -0.27
N VAL A 31 16.13 -8.14 -0.33
CA VAL A 31 16.08 -9.60 -0.47
C VAL A 31 16.20 -9.97 -1.95
N LEU A 32 17.18 -10.83 -2.25
CA LEU A 32 17.42 -11.33 -3.61
C LEU A 32 16.58 -12.58 -3.88
N GLY A 33 16.20 -12.77 -5.15
CA GLY A 33 15.48 -13.95 -5.61
C GLY A 33 14.12 -13.63 -6.21
N THR A 34 13.30 -14.69 -6.33
CA THR A 34 11.92 -14.60 -6.82
C THR A 34 10.97 -14.94 -5.68
N TYR A 35 9.88 -14.18 -5.56
CA TYR A 35 8.83 -14.51 -4.59
C TYR A 35 8.21 -15.87 -4.95
N SER A 36 8.26 -16.78 -4.00
CA SER A 36 7.76 -18.15 -4.14
C SER A 36 7.19 -18.62 -2.80
N PRO A 37 5.88 -18.45 -2.55
CA PRO A 37 5.26 -18.89 -1.31
C PRO A 37 5.21 -20.42 -1.23
N GLN A 38 5.27 -20.96 -0.03
CA GLN A 38 5.23 -22.41 0.22
C GLN A 38 3.84 -23.02 -0.03
N ALA A 39 2.80 -22.21 0.10
CA ALA A 39 1.40 -22.59 -0.11
C ALA A 39 0.59 -21.38 -0.55
N MET A 40 -0.56 -21.60 -1.16
CA MET A 40 -1.51 -20.57 -1.57
C MET A 40 -2.90 -20.85 -0.98
N LEU A 41 -3.71 -19.81 -0.85
CA LEU A 41 -5.14 -19.98 -0.55
C LEU A 41 -5.82 -20.74 -1.70
N PRO A 42 -6.95 -21.45 -1.41
CA PRO A 42 -7.73 -22.12 -2.46
C PRO A 42 -8.11 -21.15 -3.59
N ASN A 43 -7.96 -21.59 -4.83
CA ASN A 43 -8.26 -20.82 -6.03
C ASN A 43 -7.47 -19.52 -6.21
N ALA A 44 -6.43 -19.29 -5.43
CA ALA A 44 -5.61 -18.09 -5.53
C ALA A 44 -4.90 -17.98 -6.89
N LYS A 45 -4.86 -16.78 -7.40
CA LYS A 45 -4.12 -16.35 -8.59
C LYS A 45 -2.98 -15.41 -8.18
N ARG A 46 -2.00 -15.26 -9.05
CA ARG A 46 -0.90 -14.32 -8.82
C ARG A 46 -1.31 -12.89 -9.19
N PHE A 47 -1.00 -11.92 -8.31
CA PHE A 47 -1.04 -10.49 -8.59
C PHE A 47 0.39 -9.97 -8.57
N ASP A 48 1.05 -9.97 -9.71
CA ASP A 48 2.47 -9.61 -9.79
C ASP A 48 2.63 -8.09 -9.98
N ILE A 49 2.72 -7.38 -8.86
CA ILE A 49 2.88 -5.92 -8.82
C ILE A 49 4.13 -5.47 -9.61
N LYS A 50 5.21 -6.26 -9.55
CA LYS A 50 6.52 -5.84 -10.06
C LYS A 50 6.71 -6.12 -11.55
N ASN A 51 6.19 -7.25 -12.03
CA ASN A 51 6.50 -7.71 -13.39
C ASN A 51 5.32 -7.54 -14.35
N GLU A 52 4.09 -7.76 -13.91
CA GLU A 52 2.92 -7.71 -14.79
C GLU A 52 2.11 -6.41 -14.63
N LEU A 53 2.13 -5.81 -13.43
CA LEU A 53 1.30 -4.66 -13.07
C LEU A 53 2.10 -3.39 -12.76
N ALA A 54 3.38 -3.36 -13.17
CA ALA A 54 4.20 -2.15 -13.18
C ALA A 54 4.36 -1.61 -14.60
N ASP A 55 4.50 -0.30 -14.73
CA ASP A 55 4.92 0.34 -15.96
C ASP A 55 6.41 0.07 -16.21
N ARG A 56 6.70 -0.85 -17.13
CA ARG A 56 8.06 -1.24 -17.49
C ARG A 56 8.82 -0.19 -18.30
N SER A 57 8.14 0.79 -18.85
CA SER A 57 8.78 1.92 -19.56
C SER A 57 9.34 2.95 -18.58
N ASN A 58 8.87 2.94 -17.32
CA ASN A 58 9.34 3.80 -16.27
C ASN A 58 10.55 3.17 -15.54
N PRO A 59 11.67 3.90 -15.35
CA PRO A 59 12.84 3.37 -14.64
C PRO A 59 12.60 3.17 -13.13
N LEU A 60 11.53 3.74 -12.57
CA LEU A 60 11.19 3.59 -11.16
C LEU A 60 10.61 2.21 -10.88
N PRO A 61 10.94 1.60 -9.74
CA PRO A 61 10.36 0.33 -9.37
C PRO A 61 8.88 0.48 -8.99
N SER A 62 8.04 -0.41 -9.47
CA SER A 62 6.64 -0.53 -9.04
C SER A 62 5.71 0.64 -9.39
N THR A 63 6.08 1.53 -10.33
CA THR A 63 5.16 2.52 -10.89
C THR A 63 3.92 1.83 -11.44
N VAL A 64 2.73 2.36 -11.15
CA VAL A 64 1.47 1.74 -11.57
C VAL A 64 1.39 1.61 -13.10
N CYS A 65 0.93 0.46 -13.59
CA CYS A 65 0.77 0.22 -15.01
C CYS A 65 -0.40 1.03 -15.61
N SER A 66 -0.45 1.08 -16.94
CA SER A 66 -1.57 1.71 -17.65
C SER A 66 -2.90 0.98 -17.43
N GLU A 67 -3.99 1.71 -17.62
CA GLU A 67 -5.37 1.19 -17.59
C GLU A 67 -5.55 -0.01 -18.53
N GLN A 68 -4.99 0.08 -19.75
CA GLN A 68 -5.06 -1.01 -20.72
C GLN A 68 -4.32 -2.27 -20.25
N GLN A 69 -3.13 -2.10 -19.68
CA GLN A 69 -2.35 -3.22 -19.15
C GLN A 69 -3.07 -3.88 -17.97
N PHE A 70 -3.59 -3.09 -17.05
CA PHE A 70 -4.35 -3.60 -15.90
C PHE A 70 -5.59 -4.35 -16.36
N THR A 71 -6.39 -3.78 -17.28
CA THR A 71 -7.55 -4.44 -17.89
C THR A 71 -7.18 -5.79 -18.48
N HIS A 72 -6.11 -5.82 -19.31
CA HIS A 72 -5.67 -7.06 -19.96
C HIS A 72 -5.29 -8.15 -18.97
N VAL A 73 -4.50 -7.81 -17.93
CA VAL A 73 -4.07 -8.77 -16.91
C VAL A 73 -5.26 -9.28 -16.10
N MET A 74 -6.18 -8.40 -15.71
CA MET A 74 -7.36 -8.79 -14.92
C MET A 74 -8.34 -9.64 -15.74
N GLN A 75 -8.56 -9.33 -17.01
CA GLN A 75 -9.39 -10.17 -17.88
C GLN A 75 -8.79 -11.58 -18.05
N ASN A 76 -7.47 -11.68 -18.27
CA ASN A 76 -6.80 -12.97 -18.37
C ASN A 76 -6.85 -13.77 -17.05
N ALA A 77 -6.92 -13.08 -15.93
CA ALA A 77 -7.16 -13.69 -14.62
C ALA A 77 -8.63 -14.09 -14.39
N GLY A 78 -9.55 -13.78 -15.32
CA GLY A 78 -10.97 -14.08 -15.21
C GLY A 78 -11.74 -13.15 -14.28
N VAL A 79 -11.26 -11.92 -14.11
CA VAL A 79 -11.95 -10.90 -13.32
C VAL A 79 -13.06 -10.27 -14.15
N ASN A 80 -14.25 -10.15 -13.58
CA ASN A 80 -15.40 -9.44 -14.13
C ASN A 80 -15.61 -8.11 -13.39
N ASN A 81 -16.40 -7.21 -13.98
CA ASN A 81 -16.72 -5.92 -13.38
C ASN A 81 -17.47 -6.04 -12.04
N ASP A 82 -18.18 -7.14 -11.82
CA ASP A 82 -18.92 -7.45 -10.59
C ASP A 82 -18.16 -8.38 -9.62
N SER A 83 -16.94 -8.78 -9.94
CA SER A 83 -16.15 -9.68 -9.10
C SER A 83 -15.96 -9.14 -7.68
N PHE A 84 -16.01 -10.04 -6.70
CA PHE A 84 -15.57 -9.76 -5.34
C PHE A 84 -14.09 -10.14 -5.21
N ILE A 85 -13.23 -9.17 -5.04
CA ILE A 85 -11.79 -9.36 -4.99
C ILE A 85 -11.31 -9.45 -3.54
N VAL A 86 -10.49 -10.46 -3.25
CA VAL A 86 -9.72 -10.51 -2.00
C VAL A 86 -8.24 -10.61 -2.34
N VAL A 87 -7.45 -9.67 -1.84
CA VAL A 87 -6.01 -9.66 -1.99
C VAL A 87 -5.33 -10.06 -0.68
N TYR A 88 -4.26 -10.85 -0.76
CA TYR A 88 -3.50 -11.27 0.42
C TYR A 88 -1.99 -11.32 0.11
N GLU A 89 -1.19 -11.57 1.14
CA GLU A 89 0.24 -11.86 1.08
C GLU A 89 0.63 -12.87 2.17
N ASP A 90 1.91 -13.24 2.26
CA ASP A 90 2.39 -14.27 3.19
C ASP A 90 2.09 -13.97 4.66
N GLY A 91 2.42 -12.77 5.10
CA GLY A 91 2.23 -12.38 6.47
C GLY A 91 2.34 -10.89 6.72
N GLY A 92 1.33 -10.37 7.36
CA GLY A 92 1.22 -8.96 7.64
C GLY A 92 0.59 -8.17 6.50
N LEU A 93 0.84 -6.88 6.52
CA LEU A 93 0.38 -5.92 5.53
C LEU A 93 1.62 -5.20 4.98
N PHE A 94 2.01 -5.52 3.76
CA PHE A 94 3.12 -4.88 3.07
C PHE A 94 2.75 -4.55 1.63
N SER A 95 2.42 -5.55 0.83
CA SER A 95 2.12 -5.42 -0.60
C SER A 95 0.65 -5.65 -0.95
N ALA A 96 -0.10 -6.38 -0.13
CA ALA A 96 -1.54 -6.58 -0.37
C ALA A 96 -2.32 -5.27 -0.36
N ALA A 97 -1.94 -4.30 0.49
CA ALA A 97 -2.54 -2.97 0.49
C ALA A 97 -2.27 -2.21 -0.82
N ARG A 98 -1.10 -2.43 -1.47
CA ARG A 98 -0.80 -1.86 -2.80
C ARG A 98 -1.73 -2.43 -3.86
N ALA A 99 -1.97 -3.74 -3.87
CA ALA A 99 -2.91 -4.36 -4.80
C ALA A 99 -4.33 -3.81 -4.60
N TRP A 100 -4.77 -3.69 -3.35
CA TRP A 100 -6.06 -3.09 -3.00
C TRP A 100 -6.17 -1.65 -3.52
N TRP A 101 -5.14 -0.82 -3.34
CA TRP A 101 -5.11 0.57 -3.80
C TRP A 101 -5.13 0.66 -5.33
N MET A 102 -4.43 -0.23 -6.02
CA MET A 102 -4.45 -0.32 -7.49
C MET A 102 -5.84 -0.66 -8.02
N PHE A 103 -6.55 -1.63 -7.43
CA PHE A 103 -7.94 -1.92 -7.81
C PHE A 103 -8.84 -0.69 -7.64
N LYS A 104 -8.70 0.02 -6.50
CA LYS A 104 -9.44 1.27 -6.25
C LYS A 104 -9.15 2.33 -7.31
N ALA A 105 -7.86 2.56 -7.61
CA ALA A 105 -7.42 3.51 -8.62
C ALA A 105 -7.94 3.15 -10.03
N MET A 106 -8.09 1.85 -10.32
CA MET A 106 -8.62 1.33 -11.58
C MET A 106 -10.15 1.21 -11.60
N GLY A 107 -10.84 1.81 -10.63
CA GLY A 107 -12.30 1.90 -10.59
C GLY A 107 -13.01 0.68 -9.98
N HIS A 108 -12.27 -0.33 -9.51
CA HIS A 108 -12.88 -1.51 -8.88
C HIS A 108 -12.93 -1.38 -7.35
N HIS A 109 -14.12 -1.16 -6.82
CA HIS A 109 -14.30 -0.85 -5.39
C HIS A 109 -14.68 -2.06 -4.53
N ASN A 110 -15.11 -3.18 -5.14
CA ASN A 110 -15.46 -4.41 -4.44
C ASN A 110 -14.22 -5.27 -4.15
N VAL A 111 -13.27 -4.69 -3.44
CA VAL A 111 -11.98 -5.31 -3.09
C VAL A 111 -11.69 -5.19 -1.60
N LYS A 112 -11.18 -6.28 -1.00
CA LYS A 112 -10.77 -6.34 0.41
C LYS A 112 -9.40 -6.96 0.55
N VAL A 113 -8.73 -6.64 1.67
CA VAL A 113 -7.45 -7.23 2.07
C VAL A 113 -7.69 -8.28 3.14
N LEU A 114 -7.10 -9.46 3.00
CA LEU A 114 -7.17 -10.52 4.01
C LEU A 114 -6.34 -10.14 5.25
N SER A 115 -6.99 -10.01 6.38
CA SER A 115 -6.33 -9.71 7.65
C SER A 115 -5.45 -10.88 8.08
N GLY A 116 -4.15 -10.58 8.36
CA GLY A 116 -3.17 -11.57 8.76
C GLY A 116 -2.62 -12.45 7.64
N GLY A 117 -3.12 -12.32 6.42
CA GLY A 117 -2.61 -12.98 5.22
C GLY A 117 -2.58 -14.51 5.28
N LEU A 118 -1.68 -15.13 4.50
CA LEU A 118 -1.50 -16.59 4.46
C LEU A 118 -1.13 -17.17 5.82
N LYS A 119 -0.29 -16.46 6.59
CA LYS A 119 0.12 -16.91 7.92
C LYS A 119 -1.10 -17.17 8.81
N LYS A 120 -2.02 -16.20 8.89
CA LYS A 120 -3.23 -16.32 9.72
C LYS A 120 -4.18 -17.39 9.18
N TRP A 121 -4.26 -17.54 7.86
CA TRP A 121 -5.02 -18.58 7.21
C TRP A 121 -4.56 -19.99 7.64
N LEU A 122 -3.24 -20.22 7.63
CA LEU A 122 -2.62 -21.47 8.08
C LEU A 122 -2.84 -21.73 9.59
N GLU A 123 -2.68 -20.69 10.42
CA GLU A 123 -2.94 -20.76 11.87
C GLU A 123 -4.40 -21.10 12.18
N SER A 124 -5.32 -20.72 11.29
CA SER A 124 -6.74 -21.06 11.39
C SER A 124 -7.07 -22.50 10.95
N GLY A 125 -6.09 -23.25 10.45
CA GLY A 125 -6.25 -24.64 10.03
C GLY A 125 -7.01 -24.83 8.71
N TYR A 126 -7.14 -23.77 7.90
CA TYR A 126 -7.83 -23.85 6.62
C TYR A 126 -6.96 -24.48 5.53
N ALA A 127 -7.63 -25.14 4.56
CA ALA A 127 -6.97 -25.79 3.45
C ALA A 127 -6.20 -24.80 2.58
N THR A 128 -5.12 -25.28 1.98
CA THR A 128 -4.29 -24.56 1.01
C THR A 128 -4.10 -25.40 -0.25
N GLN A 129 -3.55 -24.78 -1.28
CA GLN A 129 -3.16 -25.47 -2.52
C GLN A 129 -1.70 -25.22 -2.88
N GLN A 130 -1.19 -26.07 -3.77
CA GLN A 130 0.12 -25.89 -4.39
C GLN A 130 -0.06 -25.26 -5.77
N GLY A 131 0.71 -24.20 -6.05
CA GLY A 131 0.63 -23.47 -7.31
C GLY A 131 -0.61 -22.58 -7.45
N TYR A 132 -0.51 -21.61 -8.33
CA TYR A 132 -1.61 -20.69 -8.63
C TYR A 132 -2.64 -21.30 -9.57
N SER A 133 -3.91 -21.00 -9.34
CA SER A 133 -5.00 -21.39 -10.20
C SER A 133 -5.00 -20.58 -11.50
N LYS A 134 -5.28 -21.26 -12.61
CA LYS A 134 -5.50 -20.61 -13.90
C LYS A 134 -6.98 -20.26 -14.05
N SER A 135 -7.27 -19.19 -14.76
CA SER A 135 -8.66 -18.90 -15.14
C SER A 135 -9.15 -19.90 -16.19
N LEU A 136 -10.42 -20.28 -16.11
CA LEU A 136 -11.09 -21.12 -17.11
C LEU A 136 -11.52 -20.32 -18.36
N GLY A 137 -11.52 -18.99 -18.30
CA GLY A 137 -11.90 -18.09 -19.38
C GLY A 137 -11.50 -16.66 -19.06
N LYS A 138 -11.63 -15.78 -20.05
CA LYS A 138 -11.43 -14.34 -19.86
C LYS A 138 -12.63 -13.73 -19.14
N GLY A 139 -12.35 -12.81 -18.20
CA GLY A 139 -13.36 -11.95 -17.63
C GLY A 139 -13.70 -10.75 -18.51
N ASP A 140 -14.67 -9.95 -18.07
CA ASP A 140 -15.14 -8.74 -18.76
C ASP A 140 -14.69 -7.44 -18.08
N PHE A 141 -13.80 -7.53 -17.06
CA PHE A 141 -13.31 -6.38 -16.32
C PHE A 141 -12.78 -5.28 -17.27
N THR A 142 -13.17 -4.05 -17.01
CA THR A 142 -12.65 -2.87 -17.70
C THR A 142 -12.23 -1.85 -16.66
N ALA A 143 -10.94 -1.49 -16.66
CA ALA A 143 -10.42 -0.48 -15.78
C ALA A 143 -10.94 0.92 -16.17
N SER A 144 -11.09 1.78 -15.17
CA SER A 144 -11.34 3.22 -15.31
C SER A 144 -10.43 3.96 -14.34
N TYR A 145 -9.26 4.35 -14.83
CA TYR A 145 -8.20 4.90 -14.00
C TYR A 145 -8.53 6.28 -13.48
N ASN A 146 -8.50 6.46 -12.16
CA ASN A 146 -8.59 7.76 -11.50
C ASN A 146 -7.19 8.20 -11.05
N SER A 147 -6.65 9.24 -11.66
CA SER A 147 -5.33 9.81 -11.40
C SER A 147 -5.17 10.46 -10.02
N GLU A 148 -6.25 10.69 -9.28
CA GLU A 148 -6.19 11.23 -7.92
C GLU A 148 -5.59 10.23 -6.91
N TYR A 149 -5.66 8.94 -7.20
CA TYR A 149 -5.12 7.90 -6.33
C TYR A 149 -3.60 7.87 -6.31
N PHE A 150 -2.95 8.15 -7.45
CA PHE A 150 -1.50 8.17 -7.56
C PHE A 150 -1.04 9.53 -8.07
N ILE A 151 -0.18 10.18 -7.28
CA ILE A 151 0.40 11.49 -7.59
C ILE A 151 1.87 11.36 -7.95
N ASN A 152 2.39 12.32 -8.71
CA ASN A 152 3.77 12.42 -9.12
C ASN A 152 4.60 13.37 -8.23
N SER A 153 5.90 13.47 -8.50
CA SER A 153 6.82 14.32 -7.74
C SER A 153 6.47 15.81 -7.81
N GLN A 154 5.98 16.30 -8.95
CA GLN A 154 5.60 17.70 -9.09
C GLN A 154 4.41 18.06 -8.19
N GLN A 155 3.39 17.21 -8.14
CA GLN A 155 2.23 17.40 -7.26
C GLN A 155 2.63 17.39 -5.78
N VAL A 156 3.66 16.59 -5.42
CA VAL A 156 4.21 16.60 -4.05
C VAL A 156 4.98 17.91 -3.78
N VAL A 157 5.79 18.38 -4.75
CA VAL A 157 6.50 19.68 -4.62
C VAL A 157 5.52 20.82 -4.41
N ASP A 158 4.46 20.87 -5.22
CA ASP A 158 3.42 21.90 -5.15
C ASP A 158 2.68 21.89 -3.79
N ALA A 159 2.63 20.74 -3.12
CA ALA A 159 1.92 20.56 -1.85
C ALA A 159 2.81 20.70 -0.59
N ILE A 160 4.15 20.84 -0.73
CA ILE A 160 5.05 20.88 0.43
C ILE A 160 4.68 21.98 1.44
N ASP A 161 4.30 23.15 0.97
CA ASP A 161 3.99 24.32 1.80
C ASP A 161 2.48 24.59 1.93
N GLU A 162 1.62 23.67 1.43
CA GLU A 162 0.17 23.78 1.53
C GLU A 162 -0.34 23.40 2.94
N PRO A 163 -0.88 24.36 3.74
CA PRO A 163 -1.28 24.07 5.12
C PRO A 163 -2.40 23.04 5.26
N SER A 164 -3.20 22.87 4.20
CA SER A 164 -4.34 21.93 4.18
C SER A 164 -3.93 20.51 3.83
N THR A 165 -2.66 20.27 3.49
CA THR A 165 -2.12 18.98 3.04
C THR A 165 -1.01 18.51 3.98
N VAL A 166 -0.96 17.22 4.28
CA VAL A 166 0.19 16.58 4.93
C VAL A 166 0.61 15.34 4.17
N LEU A 167 1.92 15.20 3.97
CA LEU A 167 2.51 13.97 3.46
C LEU A 167 3.02 13.12 4.62
N LEU A 168 2.55 11.88 4.70
CA LEU A 168 3.00 10.89 5.68
C LEU A 168 3.97 9.89 5.04
N ASP A 169 5.11 9.68 5.67
CA ASP A 169 6.15 8.75 5.22
C ASP A 169 6.07 7.44 6.00
N ALA A 170 5.78 6.35 5.30
CA ALA A 170 5.59 5.00 5.86
C ALA A 170 6.90 4.25 6.16
N ARG A 171 8.08 4.82 5.85
CA ARG A 171 9.38 4.21 6.12
C ARG A 171 9.66 4.14 7.62
N ALA A 172 10.62 3.28 8.00
CA ALA A 172 11.13 3.25 9.36
C ALA A 172 11.67 4.63 9.77
N TYR A 173 11.47 5.00 11.04
CA TYR A 173 11.80 6.33 11.56
C TYR A 173 13.26 6.73 11.31
N LYS A 174 14.23 5.83 11.52
CA LYS A 174 15.65 6.10 11.26
C LYS A 174 15.98 6.37 9.81
N ARG A 175 15.24 5.79 8.87
CA ARG A 175 15.37 6.10 7.44
C ARG A 175 14.79 7.47 7.13
N PHE A 176 13.68 7.83 7.76
CA PHE A 176 13.08 9.16 7.65
C PHE A 176 14.04 10.26 8.15
N THR A 177 14.62 10.10 9.34
CA THR A 177 15.56 11.08 9.92
C THR A 177 16.89 11.16 9.17
N GLY A 178 17.22 10.13 8.39
CA GLY A 178 18.52 10.03 7.70
C GLY A 178 19.63 9.38 8.54
N GLU A 179 19.31 8.88 9.75
CA GLU A 179 20.25 8.16 10.60
C GLU A 179 20.61 6.77 10.03
N GLU A 180 19.70 6.17 9.27
CA GLU A 180 19.90 4.91 8.59
C GLU A 180 19.91 5.11 7.08
N SER A 181 20.89 4.52 6.39
CA SER A 181 20.98 4.58 4.95
C SER A 181 19.86 3.81 4.25
N GLU A 182 19.53 4.23 3.03
CA GLU A 182 18.55 3.52 2.22
C GLU A 182 19.07 2.16 1.74
N PRO A 183 18.22 1.12 1.69
CA PRO A 183 18.63 -0.22 1.23
C PRO A 183 19.00 -0.26 -0.25
N ARG A 184 18.56 0.71 -1.06
CA ARG A 184 18.95 0.85 -2.46
C ARG A 184 20.15 1.79 -2.58
N LYS A 185 21.15 1.38 -3.33
CA LYS A 185 22.35 2.20 -3.61
C LYS A 185 21.98 3.46 -4.39
N GLY A 186 22.69 4.55 -4.13
CA GLY A 186 22.51 5.82 -4.83
C GLY A 186 21.34 6.67 -4.34
N MET A 187 20.67 6.27 -3.27
CA MET A 187 19.63 7.07 -2.64
C MET A 187 20.24 7.99 -1.57
N ARG A 188 19.83 9.25 -1.56
CA ARG A 188 20.15 10.19 -0.47
C ARG A 188 19.38 9.79 0.79
N SER A 189 19.91 10.10 1.97
CA SER A 189 19.24 9.89 3.26
C SER A 189 18.40 11.10 3.65
N GLY A 190 17.32 10.90 4.39
CA GLY A 190 16.41 11.95 4.87
C GLY A 190 14.98 11.76 4.40
N HIS A 191 14.23 12.85 4.29
CA HIS A 191 12.79 12.85 3.96
C HIS A 191 12.38 14.08 3.12
N ILE A 192 11.18 14.02 2.57
CA ILE A 192 10.55 15.14 1.86
C ILE A 192 10.28 16.26 2.88
N PRO A 193 10.69 17.52 2.60
CA PRO A 193 10.44 18.62 3.52
C PRO A 193 8.96 18.70 3.91
N ASN A 194 8.68 19.10 5.15
CA ASN A 194 7.34 19.19 5.73
C ASN A 194 6.55 17.88 5.84
N SER A 195 7.10 16.73 5.38
CA SER A 195 6.49 15.43 5.64
C SER A 195 6.57 15.04 7.12
N ARG A 196 5.72 14.09 7.53
CA ARG A 196 5.68 13.56 8.90
C ARG A 196 5.90 12.05 8.87
N PRO A 197 6.69 11.49 9.80
CA PRO A 197 6.90 10.05 9.85
C PRO A 197 5.66 9.36 10.44
N LEU A 198 5.21 8.30 9.76
CA LEU A 198 4.27 7.34 10.29
C LEU A 198 4.67 5.94 9.77
N PRO A 199 5.66 5.29 10.40
CA PRO A 199 6.07 3.95 10.01
C PRO A 199 4.87 3.00 9.94
N PHE A 200 4.66 2.35 8.79
CA PHE A 200 3.48 1.48 8.63
C PHE A 200 3.41 0.35 9.66
N MET A 201 4.56 -0.07 10.20
CA MET A 201 4.63 -1.08 11.27
C MET A 201 3.98 -0.62 12.57
N ASP A 202 3.90 0.69 12.82
CA ASP A 202 3.29 1.25 14.03
C ASP A 202 1.77 1.07 14.05
N LEU A 203 1.17 0.79 12.90
CA LEU A 203 -0.25 0.48 12.75
C LEU A 203 -0.56 -1.02 12.91
N LEU A 204 0.47 -1.85 13.09
CA LEU A 204 0.35 -3.30 13.14
C LEU A 204 0.78 -3.86 14.51
N ASN A 205 0.18 -4.99 14.86
CA ASN A 205 0.60 -5.84 15.96
C ASN A 205 0.85 -7.24 15.40
N LYS A 206 2.12 -7.70 15.40
CA LYS A 206 2.54 -9.00 14.85
C LYS A 206 2.05 -9.27 13.41
N GLY A 207 1.97 -8.22 12.58
CA GLY A 207 1.53 -8.30 11.19
C GLY A 207 0.02 -8.16 10.97
N GLU A 208 -0.79 -8.13 12.01
CA GLU A 208 -2.22 -7.84 11.94
C GLU A 208 -2.49 -6.37 12.29
N ALA A 209 -3.59 -5.82 11.78
CA ALA A 209 -4.00 -4.45 12.11
C ALA A 209 -4.25 -4.31 13.62
N LYS A 210 -3.77 -3.23 14.22
CA LYS A 210 -4.19 -2.82 15.55
C LYS A 210 -5.70 -2.52 15.59
N PRO A 211 -6.31 -2.44 16.78
CA PRO A 211 -7.69 -1.98 16.90
C PRO A 211 -7.90 -0.63 16.20
N LEU A 212 -9.00 -0.48 15.45
CA LEU A 212 -9.26 0.72 14.64
C LEU A 212 -9.24 2.01 15.47
N ALA A 213 -9.70 1.97 16.72
CA ALA A 213 -9.66 3.13 17.63
C ALA A 213 -8.21 3.57 17.93
N GLU A 214 -7.28 2.62 18.11
CA GLU A 214 -5.86 2.90 18.32
C GLU A 214 -5.22 3.49 17.06
N ILE A 215 -5.51 2.89 15.88
CA ILE A 215 -5.05 3.41 14.59
C ILE A 215 -5.54 4.85 14.39
N LYS A 216 -6.81 5.12 14.67
CA LYS A 216 -7.39 6.45 14.55
C LYS A 216 -6.72 7.46 15.49
N ALA A 217 -6.40 7.04 16.71
CA ALA A 217 -5.67 7.89 17.67
C ALA A 217 -4.26 8.23 17.14
N ILE A 218 -3.54 7.25 16.57
CA ILE A 218 -2.22 7.46 15.95
C ILE A 218 -2.32 8.45 14.78
N PHE A 219 -3.30 8.29 13.89
CA PHE A 219 -3.51 9.25 12.80
C PHE A 219 -3.79 10.64 13.32
N ASN A 220 -4.70 10.80 14.26
CA ASN A 220 -5.07 12.12 14.82
C ASN A 220 -3.87 12.84 15.46
N ASP A 221 -2.96 12.08 16.10
CA ASP A 221 -1.74 12.64 16.71
C ASP A 221 -0.76 13.17 15.66
N VAL A 222 -0.68 12.51 14.50
CA VAL A 222 0.29 12.84 13.45
C VAL A 222 -0.23 13.87 12.46
N ILE A 223 -1.52 13.82 12.06
CA ILE A 223 -2.02 14.62 10.92
C ILE A 223 -2.43 16.04 11.30
N GLY A 224 -2.91 16.27 12.53
CA GLY A 224 -3.49 17.56 12.91
C GLY A 224 -4.77 17.88 12.13
N ASP A 225 -5.04 19.17 11.92
CA ASP A 225 -6.25 19.65 11.22
C ASP A 225 -5.94 19.90 9.73
N VAL A 226 -5.97 18.83 8.93
CA VAL A 226 -5.70 18.89 7.48
C VAL A 226 -6.85 18.26 6.68
N GLN A 227 -6.98 18.65 5.40
CA GLN A 227 -8.04 18.21 4.52
C GLN A 227 -7.59 17.12 3.52
N GLN A 228 -6.29 17.05 3.24
CA GLN A 228 -5.71 16.11 2.28
C GLN A 228 -4.55 15.34 2.89
N LEU A 229 -4.54 14.03 2.69
CA LEU A 229 -3.44 13.16 3.09
C LEU A 229 -2.73 12.60 1.85
N GLN A 230 -1.44 12.86 1.78
CA GLN A 230 -0.55 12.23 0.81
C GLN A 230 0.32 11.22 1.52
N PHE A 231 0.63 10.11 0.85
CA PHE A 231 1.42 9.03 1.44
C PHE A 231 2.63 8.73 0.58
N SER A 232 3.78 8.57 1.21
CA SER A 232 5.04 8.15 0.60
C SER A 232 5.67 7.01 1.36
N CYS A 233 6.59 6.31 0.73
CA CYS A 233 7.46 5.31 1.38
C CYS A 233 8.76 5.13 0.59
N GLY A 234 9.30 3.91 0.49
CA GLY A 234 10.47 3.62 -0.34
C GLY A 234 10.17 3.55 -1.85
N SER A 235 9.01 3.03 -2.26
CA SER A 235 8.64 2.79 -3.67
C SER A 235 7.13 2.66 -3.88
N GLY A 236 6.33 3.41 -3.13
CA GLY A 236 4.87 3.43 -3.27
C GLY A 236 4.13 2.18 -2.78
N ILE A 237 4.82 1.20 -2.19
CA ILE A 237 4.20 -0.06 -1.72
C ILE A 237 3.57 0.13 -0.33
N THR A 238 4.38 0.40 0.69
CA THR A 238 3.90 0.50 2.07
C THR A 238 3.15 1.80 2.36
N ALA A 239 3.29 2.82 1.53
CA ALA A 239 2.44 4.00 1.53
C ALA A 239 0.94 3.63 1.40
N CYS A 240 0.62 2.57 0.62
CA CYS A 240 -0.74 2.07 0.48
C CYS A 240 -1.28 1.43 1.77
N VAL A 241 -0.43 1.00 2.70
CA VAL A 241 -0.88 0.55 4.04
C VAL A 241 -1.45 1.73 4.84
N LEU A 242 -0.78 2.89 4.77
CA LEU A 242 -1.30 4.11 5.39
C LEU A 242 -2.63 4.54 4.73
N ALA A 243 -2.71 4.50 3.38
CA ALA A 243 -3.92 4.82 2.64
C ALA A 243 -5.09 3.88 3.00
N LEU A 244 -4.84 2.57 3.18
CA LEU A 244 -5.83 1.60 3.63
C LEU A 244 -6.39 1.98 5.01
N PHE A 245 -5.51 2.22 5.98
CA PHE A 245 -5.96 2.54 7.33
C PHE A 245 -6.54 3.95 7.45
N ALA A 246 -6.06 4.94 6.70
CA ALA A 246 -6.71 6.24 6.60
C ALA A 246 -8.15 6.11 6.09
N THR A 247 -8.37 5.29 5.04
CA THR A 247 -9.73 4.98 4.54
C THR A 247 -10.59 4.31 5.62
N GLU A 248 -10.04 3.37 6.39
CA GLU A 248 -10.75 2.73 7.51
C GLU A 248 -11.11 3.72 8.64
N CYS A 249 -10.26 4.72 8.86
CA CYS A 249 -10.52 5.79 9.83
C CYS A 249 -11.51 6.85 9.34
N GLY A 250 -11.95 6.77 8.06
CA GLY A 250 -12.95 7.66 7.48
C GLY A 250 -12.40 8.85 6.71
N TYR A 251 -11.09 8.92 6.49
CA TYR A 251 -10.50 9.94 5.61
C TYR A 251 -10.77 9.60 4.14
N SER A 252 -11.03 10.60 3.31
CA SER A 252 -11.47 10.42 1.92
C SER A 252 -10.61 11.12 0.87
N ASN A 253 -9.93 12.19 1.20
CA ASN A 253 -9.06 12.91 0.27
C ASN A 253 -7.62 12.36 0.41
N LEU A 254 -7.36 11.24 -0.25
CA LEU A 254 -6.17 10.43 -0.08
C LEU A 254 -5.46 10.21 -1.41
N SER A 255 -4.13 10.35 -1.42
CA SER A 255 -3.30 10.02 -2.58
C SER A 255 -1.97 9.40 -2.18
N VAL A 256 -1.42 8.55 -3.04
CA VAL A 256 -0.11 7.92 -2.86
C VAL A 256 0.87 8.51 -3.86
N TYR A 257 2.00 9.01 -3.38
CA TYR A 257 3.11 9.38 -4.24
C TYR A 257 3.77 8.12 -4.79
N ASP A 258 3.53 7.85 -6.07
CA ASP A 258 3.89 6.57 -6.69
C ASP A 258 5.42 6.36 -6.77
N GLY A 259 6.17 7.37 -7.17
CA GLY A 259 7.63 7.34 -7.22
C GLY A 259 8.29 7.23 -5.85
N SER A 260 7.66 7.82 -4.83
CA SER A 260 8.12 7.78 -3.44
C SER A 260 9.62 8.11 -3.31
N TRP A 261 10.29 7.57 -2.30
CA TRP A 261 11.71 7.83 -2.08
C TRP A 261 12.62 7.32 -3.20
N SER A 262 12.16 6.30 -3.97
CA SER A 262 12.91 5.80 -5.14
C SER A 262 13.10 6.85 -6.22
N GLU A 263 12.18 7.79 -6.36
CA GLU A 263 12.29 8.96 -7.23
C GLU A 263 12.92 10.13 -6.47
N TRP A 264 12.35 10.50 -5.34
CA TRP A 264 12.76 11.69 -4.60
C TRP A 264 14.20 11.64 -4.09
N GLY A 265 14.58 10.53 -3.47
CA GLY A 265 15.93 10.33 -2.93
C GLY A 265 17.01 10.16 -3.99
N ALA A 266 16.63 9.75 -5.21
CA ALA A 266 17.53 9.61 -6.35
C ALA A 266 17.78 10.92 -7.12
N SER A 267 16.89 11.91 -6.97
CA SER A 267 16.95 13.16 -7.72
C SER A 267 17.78 14.21 -6.98
N ASP A 268 18.81 14.77 -7.62
CA ASP A 268 19.60 15.85 -7.06
C ASP A 268 18.85 17.20 -7.03
N SER A 269 17.78 17.34 -7.81
CA SER A 269 17.00 18.57 -7.94
C SER A 269 15.89 18.71 -6.90
N LEU A 270 15.48 17.61 -6.26
CA LEU A 270 14.39 17.65 -5.26
C LEU A 270 14.95 17.92 -3.86
N PRO A 271 14.28 18.78 -3.06
CA PRO A 271 14.76 19.16 -1.74
C PRO A 271 14.65 18.00 -0.74
N ILE A 272 15.59 17.94 0.20
CA ILE A 272 15.63 16.94 1.27
C ILE A 272 15.81 17.64 2.62
N ALA A 273 15.08 17.14 3.61
CA ALA A 273 15.31 17.44 5.02
C ALA A 273 15.86 16.20 5.74
N THR A 274 16.60 16.43 6.82
CA THR A 274 17.15 15.39 7.71
C THR A 274 16.90 15.76 9.16
N GLY A 275 17.03 14.78 10.06
CA GLY A 275 16.78 14.94 11.49
C GLY A 275 15.29 14.94 11.85
N GLU A 276 14.99 15.18 13.12
CA GLU A 276 13.62 15.33 13.59
C GLU A 276 13.09 16.71 13.18
N LYS A 277 11.85 16.76 12.65
CA LYS A 277 11.14 18.02 12.60
C LYS A 277 10.87 18.41 14.04
N GLN A 278 11.43 19.54 14.50
CA GLN A 278 10.93 20.18 15.72
C GLN A 278 9.43 20.44 15.49
N MET A 279 8.58 19.62 16.11
CA MET A 279 7.18 19.96 16.24
C MET A 279 7.16 21.25 17.07
N CYS A 280 6.86 22.36 16.42
CA CYS A 280 6.54 23.58 17.14
C CYS A 280 5.35 23.25 18.04
N CYS A 281 5.60 22.96 19.30
CA CYS A 281 4.62 22.92 20.35
C CYS A 281 3.94 24.29 20.42
N GLY A 282 2.90 24.46 19.60
CA GLY A 282 1.90 25.48 19.84
C GLY A 282 1.10 25.07 21.06
N PHE A 283 1.24 25.85 22.14
CA PHE A 283 0.41 25.85 23.33
C PHE A 283 0.54 24.66 24.32
N ARG A 284 1.60 24.67 25.12
CA ARG A 284 1.40 24.60 26.58
C ARG A 284 2.50 25.44 27.26
N ALA A 285 2.07 26.53 27.87
CA ALA A 285 2.87 27.33 28.76
C ALA A 285 3.41 26.42 29.87
N CYS A 286 4.72 26.30 30.00
CA CYS A 286 5.38 25.88 31.22
C CYS A 286 5.20 27.01 32.24
N SER A 287 4.24 26.85 33.13
CA SER A 287 4.27 27.54 34.43
C SER A 287 4.98 26.62 35.43
N ARG A 288 6.21 27.04 35.74
CA ARG A 288 7.05 26.78 36.93
C ARG A 288 7.19 25.35 37.46
#